data_d9ff759eb7b14951c3f399a4a535211e
#
_entry.id   d9ff759eb7b14951c3f399a4a535211e
#
_cell.length_a   1.000
_cell.length_b   1.000
_cell.length_c   1.000
_cell.angle_alpha   90.00
_cell.angle_beta   90.00
_cell.angle_gamma   90.00
#
_symmetry.space_group_name_H-M   'P 1'
#
loop_
_entity.id
_entity.type
_entity.pdbx_description
1 polymer ?
#
loop_
_entity_poly.entity_id
_entity_poly.type
_entity_poly.pdbx_seq_one_letter_code
_entity_poly.pdbx_strand_id
1 'polypeptide(L)'
;IDAYDIFDKFNGNHAIKDKIIKQFNKYDNVNINYGDFYDVYQKYEDKSIDILHIDIANNGDVFEFMFQNYVDKLKDDGIILMEGGSFQRDNIEWMIKYNKPQINPVLNKYSDKFYIKTIGEIPSITIIKKK
;
A
#
# COMPACT_ATOMS: atom_id res chain seq x y z
N ILE A 1 -12.85 -6.90 6.43
CA ILE A 1 -11.95 -6.25 5.44
C ILE A 1 -12.47 -4.86 5.20
N ASP A 2 -11.61 -3.87 5.37
CA ASP A 2 -11.90 -2.49 5.01
C ASP A 2 -11.06 -2.12 3.78
N ALA A 3 -11.72 -1.85 2.66
CA ALA A 3 -11.07 -1.40 1.43
C ALA A 3 -11.34 0.10 1.23
N TYR A 4 -10.32 0.83 0.83
CA TYR A 4 -10.37 2.27 0.61
C TYR A 4 -9.87 2.63 -0.78
N ASP A 5 -10.54 3.59 -1.39
CA ASP A 5 -10.13 4.20 -2.66
C ASP A 5 -10.65 5.64 -2.71
N ILE A 6 -10.00 6.50 -3.46
CA ILE A 6 -10.46 7.87 -3.73
C ILE A 6 -11.42 7.95 -4.93
N PHE A 7 -11.62 6.84 -5.63
CA PHE A 7 -12.56 6.66 -6.74
C PHE A 7 -12.49 7.79 -7.78
N ASP A 8 -13.64 8.39 -8.07
CA ASP A 8 -13.84 9.46 -9.05
C ASP A 8 -13.14 10.79 -8.72
N LYS A 9 -12.58 10.94 -7.52
CA LYS A 9 -11.73 12.10 -7.20
C LYS A 9 -10.36 12.06 -7.87
N PHE A 10 -9.92 10.90 -8.34
CA PHE A 10 -8.72 10.80 -9.16
C PHE A 10 -9.10 10.86 -10.64
N ASN A 11 -8.64 11.89 -11.33
CA ASN A 11 -8.87 12.03 -12.78
C ASN A 11 -8.19 10.88 -13.53
N GLY A 12 -9.00 10.03 -14.18
CA GLY A 12 -8.55 8.81 -14.86
C GLY A 12 -8.87 7.51 -14.11
N ASN A 13 -9.37 7.57 -12.88
CA ASN A 13 -9.93 6.40 -12.21
C ASN A 13 -11.36 6.15 -12.73
N HIS A 14 -11.59 4.96 -13.26
CA HIS A 14 -12.90 4.56 -13.78
C HIS A 14 -13.70 3.69 -12.81
N ALA A 15 -13.21 3.52 -11.59
CA ALA A 15 -13.86 2.75 -10.55
C ALA A 15 -15.06 3.53 -9.99
N ILE A 16 -16.27 3.00 -10.20
CA ILE A 16 -17.52 3.59 -9.70
C ILE A 16 -17.85 2.91 -8.37
N LYS A 17 -17.74 3.68 -7.27
CA LYS A 17 -17.95 3.18 -5.90
C LYS A 17 -19.25 2.38 -5.74
N ASP A 18 -20.37 2.89 -6.20
CA ASP A 18 -21.67 2.23 -6.03
C ASP A 18 -21.75 0.87 -6.76
N LYS A 19 -21.08 0.74 -7.90
CA LYS A 19 -20.99 -0.54 -8.61
C LYS A 19 -20.16 -1.57 -7.82
N ILE A 20 -19.06 -1.12 -7.22
CA ILE A 20 -18.21 -1.99 -6.40
C ILE A 20 -18.95 -2.41 -5.13
N ILE A 21 -19.58 -1.47 -4.41
CA ILE A 21 -20.39 -1.80 -3.24
C ILE A 21 -21.45 -2.85 -3.59
N LYS A 22 -22.18 -2.67 -4.71
CA LYS A 22 -23.19 -3.64 -5.15
C LYS A 22 -22.64 -5.04 -5.40
N GLN A 23 -21.39 -5.16 -5.89
CA GLN A 23 -20.75 -6.46 -6.11
C GLN A 23 -20.37 -7.16 -4.81
N PHE A 24 -20.01 -6.40 -3.78
CA PHE A 24 -19.52 -6.91 -2.51
C PHE A 24 -20.55 -6.94 -1.38
N ASN A 25 -21.76 -6.39 -1.57
CA ASN A 25 -22.82 -6.30 -0.55
C ASN A 25 -23.32 -7.67 -0.01
N LYS A 26 -22.99 -8.75 -0.69
CA LYS A 26 -23.27 -10.13 -0.25
C LYS A 26 -22.29 -10.66 0.81
N TYR A 27 -21.24 -9.91 1.12
CA TYR A 27 -20.22 -10.27 2.10
C TYR A 27 -20.31 -9.33 3.30
N ASP A 28 -20.77 -9.83 4.44
CA ASP A 28 -20.97 -9.02 5.66
C ASP A 28 -19.66 -8.50 6.28
N ASN A 29 -18.53 -9.09 5.90
CA ASN A 29 -17.21 -8.75 6.40
C ASN A 29 -16.36 -7.89 5.44
N VAL A 30 -16.97 -7.30 4.40
CA VAL A 30 -16.29 -6.43 3.42
C VAL A 30 -16.94 -5.05 3.41
N ASN A 31 -16.16 -4.03 3.76
CA ASN A 31 -16.57 -2.63 3.74
C ASN A 31 -15.82 -1.90 2.63
N ILE A 32 -16.53 -1.28 1.70
CA ILE A 32 -15.96 -0.45 0.65
C ILE A 32 -16.12 1.02 1.05
N ASN A 33 -15.02 1.68 1.30
CA ASN A 33 -14.98 3.01 1.86
C ASN A 33 -14.35 4.02 0.89
N TYR A 34 -14.76 5.27 1.04
CA TYR A 34 -14.04 6.39 0.47
C TYR A 34 -12.90 6.79 1.42
N GLY A 35 -11.68 6.90 0.91
CA GLY A 35 -10.55 7.35 1.74
C GLY A 35 -9.25 7.47 0.96
N ASP A 36 -8.50 8.51 1.28
CA ASP A 36 -7.14 8.72 0.76
C ASP A 36 -6.13 7.95 1.63
N PHE A 37 -5.19 7.28 0.98
CA PHE A 37 -4.08 6.60 1.63
C PHE A 37 -3.36 7.49 2.67
N TYR A 38 -3.17 8.76 2.36
CA TYR A 38 -2.46 9.69 3.23
C TYR A 38 -3.25 10.12 4.48
N ASP A 39 -4.53 9.78 4.58
CA ASP A 39 -5.40 10.12 5.72
C ASP A 39 -5.95 8.89 6.45
N VAL A 40 -6.12 7.76 5.75
CA VAL A 40 -6.83 6.57 6.27
C VAL A 40 -6.17 5.98 7.51
N TYR A 41 -4.85 6.05 7.64
CA TYR A 41 -4.14 5.52 8.81
C TYR A 41 -4.65 6.09 10.15
N GLN A 42 -5.19 7.31 10.14
CA GLN A 42 -5.71 7.98 11.34
C GLN A 42 -7.00 7.34 11.88
N LYS A 43 -7.66 6.50 11.09
CA LYS A 43 -8.89 5.78 11.48
C LYS A 43 -8.62 4.53 12.29
N TYR A 44 -7.37 4.09 12.35
CA TYR A 44 -6.97 2.85 13.00
C TYR A 44 -6.21 3.12 14.29
N GLU A 45 -6.56 2.37 15.33
CA GLU A 45 -5.79 2.33 16.57
C GLU A 45 -4.45 1.63 16.32
N ASP A 46 -3.47 1.89 17.19
CA ASP A 46 -2.21 1.18 17.15
C ASP A 46 -2.43 -0.32 17.40
N LYS A 47 -1.66 -1.15 16.71
CA LYS A 47 -1.74 -2.62 16.79
C LYS A 47 -3.13 -3.19 16.49
N SER A 48 -3.88 -2.59 15.57
CA SER A 48 -5.23 -3.04 15.18
C SER A 48 -5.29 -3.80 13.85
N ILE A 49 -4.28 -3.65 12.98
CA ILE A 49 -4.27 -4.21 11.63
C ILE A 49 -3.47 -5.52 11.59
N ASP A 50 -4.08 -6.60 11.10
CA ASP A 50 -3.41 -7.89 10.87
C ASP A 50 -2.68 -7.90 9.52
N ILE A 51 -3.35 -7.44 8.46
CA ILE A 51 -2.80 -7.39 7.10
C ILE A 51 -3.14 -6.03 6.49
N LEU A 52 -2.12 -5.34 6.03
CA LEU A 52 -2.24 -4.11 5.26
C LEU A 52 -1.78 -4.36 3.82
N HIS A 53 -2.67 -4.15 2.85
CA HIS A 53 -2.33 -4.20 1.43
C HIS A 53 -2.42 -2.80 0.83
N ILE A 54 -1.33 -2.33 0.23
CA ILE A 54 -1.24 -1.01 -0.41
C ILE A 54 -0.92 -1.21 -1.88
N ASP A 55 -1.88 -0.86 -2.74
CA ASP A 55 -1.77 -0.92 -4.20
C ASP A 55 -2.30 0.38 -4.80
N ILE A 56 -1.42 1.37 -4.83
CA ILE A 56 -1.65 2.70 -5.42
C ILE A 56 -0.50 3.01 -6.39
N ALA A 57 -0.26 4.26 -6.74
CA ALA A 57 0.90 4.65 -7.56
C ALA A 57 2.22 4.53 -6.75
N ASN A 58 2.59 3.30 -6.36
CA ASN A 58 3.67 2.99 -5.44
C ASN A 58 5.05 3.46 -5.97
N ASN A 59 5.72 4.24 -5.14
CA ASN A 59 7.06 4.76 -5.34
C ASN A 59 7.72 4.98 -3.97
N GLY A 60 8.95 5.50 -3.92
CA GLY A 60 9.67 5.69 -2.66
C GLY A 60 8.94 6.54 -1.62
N ASP A 61 8.21 7.59 -2.05
CA ASP A 61 7.45 8.44 -1.11
C ASP A 61 6.30 7.67 -0.46
N VAL A 62 5.60 6.82 -1.21
CA VAL A 62 4.51 5.98 -0.68
C VAL A 62 5.05 4.97 0.33
N PHE A 63 6.19 4.34 0.04
CA PHE A 63 6.84 3.42 0.98
C PHE A 63 7.35 4.14 2.22
N GLU A 64 7.98 5.31 2.07
CA GLU A 64 8.42 6.11 3.21
C GLU A 64 7.24 6.52 4.11
N PHE A 65 6.15 7.00 3.51
CA PHE A 65 4.95 7.37 4.24
C PHE A 65 4.33 6.18 4.98
N MET A 66 4.30 5.00 4.35
CA MET A 66 3.83 3.77 4.99
C MET A 66 4.66 3.44 6.23
N PHE A 67 5.99 3.47 6.14
CA PHE A 67 6.85 3.20 7.29
C PHE A 67 6.67 4.21 8.44
N GLN A 68 6.38 5.47 8.11
CA GLN A 68 6.22 6.54 9.12
C GLN A 68 4.86 6.53 9.81
N ASN A 69 3.79 6.07 9.13
CA ASN A 69 2.42 6.30 9.61
C ASN A 69 1.61 5.02 9.84
N TYR A 70 1.90 3.93 9.11
CA TYR A 70 1.11 2.70 9.20
C TYR A 70 1.73 1.61 10.07
N VAL A 71 3.04 1.64 10.28
CA VAL A 71 3.72 0.55 11.01
C VAL A 71 3.21 0.39 12.44
N ASP A 72 2.91 1.49 13.14
CA ASP A 72 2.39 1.44 14.50
C ASP A 72 0.95 0.90 14.56
N LYS A 73 0.20 1.02 13.43
CA LYS A 73 -1.15 0.46 13.30
C LYS A 73 -1.14 -1.06 13.13
N LEU A 74 -0.02 -1.61 12.66
CA LEU A 74 0.14 -3.04 12.44
C LEU A 74 0.36 -3.77 13.77
N LYS A 75 -0.32 -4.90 13.97
CA LYS A 75 -0.05 -5.82 15.07
C LYS A 75 1.39 -6.32 15.05
N ASP A 76 1.88 -6.88 16.14
CA ASP A 76 3.28 -7.32 16.23
C ASP A 76 3.59 -8.46 15.24
N ASP A 77 2.62 -9.33 14.94
CA ASP A 77 2.69 -10.40 13.92
C ASP A 77 2.07 -10.03 12.57
N GLY A 78 1.64 -8.78 12.42
CA GLY A 78 0.99 -8.27 11.22
C GLY A 78 1.92 -8.20 10.01
N ILE A 79 1.32 -8.11 8.83
CA ILE A 79 2.02 -8.15 7.54
C ILE A 79 1.61 -6.96 6.69
N ILE A 80 2.57 -6.33 6.03
CA ILE A 80 2.32 -5.34 4.99
C ILE A 80 2.67 -5.95 3.63
N LEU A 81 1.79 -5.76 2.65
CA LEU A 81 1.96 -6.14 1.26
C LEU A 81 1.90 -4.87 0.40
N MET A 82 2.93 -4.64 -0.43
CA MET A 82 2.98 -3.49 -1.34
C MET A 82 3.43 -3.90 -2.73
N GLU A 83 2.76 -3.41 -3.76
CA GLU A 83 3.26 -3.54 -5.14
C GLU A 83 4.55 -2.74 -5.29
N GLY A 84 5.53 -3.33 -5.99
CA GLY A 84 6.84 -2.72 -6.21
C GLY A 84 7.94 -3.28 -5.30
N GLY A 85 9.15 -2.67 -5.40
CA GLY A 85 10.33 -2.97 -4.59
C GLY A 85 11.41 -3.79 -5.29
N SER A 86 11.18 -4.31 -6.51
CA SER A 86 12.28 -4.84 -7.32
C SER A 86 13.11 -3.73 -7.93
N PHE A 87 14.36 -4.02 -8.26
CA PHE A 87 15.22 -3.09 -9.00
C PHE A 87 14.62 -2.74 -10.37
N GLN A 88 14.05 -3.72 -11.04
CA GLN A 88 13.41 -3.53 -12.34
C GLN A 88 12.20 -2.59 -12.23
N ARG A 89 11.39 -2.72 -11.17
CA ARG A 89 10.23 -1.86 -10.91
C ARG A 89 10.62 -0.40 -10.67
N ASP A 90 11.76 -0.15 -10.02
CA ASP A 90 12.28 1.21 -9.80
C ASP A 90 12.75 1.90 -11.10
N ASN A 91 13.00 1.12 -12.17
CA ASN A 91 13.52 1.62 -13.42
C ASN A 91 12.51 1.56 -14.59
N ILE A 92 11.21 1.39 -14.32
CA ILE A 92 10.18 1.43 -15.38
C ILE A 92 10.00 2.85 -15.92
N GLU A 93 9.55 2.94 -17.16
CA GLU A 93 9.35 4.21 -17.87
C GLU A 93 8.56 5.24 -17.07
N TRP A 94 7.49 4.81 -16.38
CA TRP A 94 6.68 5.69 -15.55
C TRP A 94 7.47 6.34 -14.40
N MET A 95 8.29 5.56 -13.68
CA MET A 95 9.13 6.08 -12.60
C MET A 95 10.11 7.13 -13.12
N ILE A 96 10.78 6.83 -14.23
CA ILE A 96 11.78 7.71 -14.85
C ILE A 96 11.10 8.97 -15.40
N LYS A 97 10.05 8.82 -16.21
CA LYS A 97 9.33 9.91 -16.87
C LYS A 97 8.80 10.97 -15.90
N TYR A 98 8.30 10.51 -14.74
CA TYR A 98 7.73 11.41 -13.73
C TYR A 98 8.68 11.69 -12.57
N ASN A 99 9.96 11.33 -12.71
CA ASN A 99 11.01 11.53 -11.70
C ASN A 99 10.55 11.07 -10.31
N LYS A 100 9.97 9.86 -10.23
CA LYS A 100 9.47 9.31 -8.97
C LYS A 100 10.61 8.75 -8.13
N PRO A 101 10.62 8.99 -6.80
CA PRO A 101 11.60 8.41 -5.90
C PRO A 101 11.58 6.88 -5.97
N GLN A 102 12.77 6.28 -6.04
CA GLN A 102 12.94 4.83 -6.05
C GLN A 102 12.54 4.19 -4.70
N ILE A 103 12.03 2.96 -4.77
CA ILE A 103 11.57 2.20 -3.61
C ILE A 103 12.76 1.55 -2.87
N ASN A 104 13.73 1.00 -3.61
CA ASN A 104 14.84 0.25 -3.02
C ASN A 104 15.65 1.03 -1.97
N PRO A 105 15.99 2.32 -2.15
CA PRO A 105 16.66 3.10 -1.10
C PRO A 105 15.86 3.16 0.20
N VAL A 106 14.52 3.25 0.12
CA VAL A 106 13.64 3.26 1.29
C VAL A 106 13.64 1.89 1.97
N LEU A 107 13.50 0.80 1.22
CA LEU A 107 13.57 -0.55 1.78
C LEU A 107 14.90 -0.80 2.52
N ASN A 108 16.00 -0.38 1.94
CA ASN A 108 17.33 -0.48 2.56
C ASN A 108 17.41 0.31 3.88
N LYS A 109 16.86 1.53 3.92
CA LYS A 109 16.82 2.38 5.12
C LYS A 109 16.14 1.69 6.30
N TYR A 110 15.10 0.90 6.05
CA TYR A 110 14.32 0.24 7.09
C TYR A 110 14.69 -1.25 7.32
N SER A 111 15.63 -1.79 6.57
CA SER A 111 16.01 -3.22 6.61
C SER A 111 16.49 -3.71 7.97
N ASP A 112 17.07 -2.85 8.80
CA ASP A 112 17.51 -3.21 10.15
C ASP A 112 16.34 -3.48 11.11
N LYS A 113 15.18 -2.84 10.89
CA LYS A 113 14.00 -2.90 11.76
C LYS A 113 12.95 -3.90 11.29
N PHE A 114 12.98 -4.27 10.00
CA PHE A 114 11.95 -5.09 9.38
C PHE A 114 12.54 -6.27 8.62
N TYR A 115 11.81 -7.38 8.60
CA TYR A 115 11.98 -8.43 7.60
C TYR A 115 11.32 -7.96 6.30
N ILE A 116 12.11 -7.79 5.25
CA ILE A 116 11.66 -7.29 3.95
C ILE A 116 12.00 -8.34 2.89
N LYS A 117 11.00 -8.76 2.11
CA LYS A 117 11.18 -9.70 1.01
C LYS A 117 10.40 -9.24 -0.21
N THR A 118 11.10 -8.97 -1.30
CA THR A 118 10.49 -8.68 -2.60
C THR A 118 10.45 -9.95 -3.45
N ILE A 119 9.32 -10.19 -4.11
CA ILE A 119 9.05 -11.33 -4.99
C ILE A 119 8.63 -10.80 -6.36
N GLY A 120 9.19 -11.38 -7.42
CA GLY A 120 8.95 -10.97 -8.81
C GLY A 120 9.83 -9.79 -9.23
N GLU A 121 9.70 -9.40 -10.50
CA GLU A 121 10.45 -8.29 -11.11
C GLU A 121 9.50 -7.19 -11.57
N ILE A 122 8.65 -7.47 -12.57
CA ILE A 122 7.60 -6.58 -13.09
C ILE A 122 6.41 -7.48 -13.49
N PRO A 123 5.31 -7.49 -12.73
CA PRO A 123 5.15 -6.82 -11.43
C PRO A 123 5.98 -7.48 -10.32
N SER A 124 6.22 -6.74 -9.26
CA SER A 124 6.81 -7.27 -8.02
C SER A 124 5.93 -6.92 -6.83
N ILE A 125 6.02 -7.73 -5.76
CA ILE A 125 5.36 -7.47 -4.50
C ILE A 125 6.36 -7.55 -3.36
N THR A 126 6.30 -6.60 -2.44
CA THR A 126 7.15 -6.55 -1.25
C THR A 126 6.33 -6.90 -0.02
N ILE A 127 6.83 -7.87 0.73
CA ILE A 127 6.28 -8.34 2.01
C ILE A 127 7.15 -7.76 3.12
N ILE A 128 6.52 -7.11 4.09
CA ILE A 128 7.20 -6.44 5.20
C ILE A 128 6.59 -6.92 6.52
N LYS A 129 7.46 -7.27 7.48
CA LYS A 129 7.10 -7.66 8.85
C LYS A 129 8.00 -6.98 9.86
N LYS A 130 7.50 -6.69 11.06
CA LYS A 130 8.34 -6.27 12.20
C LYS A 130 9.34 -7.39 12.56
N LYS A 131 10.54 -7.03 13.00
CA LYS A 131 11.53 -7.95 13.60
C LYS A 131 11.23 -8.20 15.06
#